data_07f131370064edba3588d5726545ca28
#
_entry.id   07f131370064edba3588d5726545ca28
#
_cell.length_a   1.000
_cell.length_b   1.000
_cell.length_c   1.000
_cell.angle_alpha   90.00
_cell.angle_beta   90.00
_cell.angle_gamma   90.00
#
_symmetry.space_group_name_H-M   'P 1'
#
loop_
_entity.id
_entity.type
_entity.pdbx_description
1 polymer ?
#
loop_
_entity_poly.entity_id
_entity_poly.type
_entity_poly.pdbx_seq_one_letter_code
_entity_poly.pdbx_strand_id
1 'polypeptide(L)'
;MDTNILVFLICDNTSLSRDVLECIFDYSSTIYTIVVCVHELIHLFQIGKISARNENGKTLRPEDIIDTLESMSIRRVPVNDKHLQTYSTLPFMRDHRDPFDRMIIAQAISDKATLVSSDLKFQWYSKYGLHTILNER
;
A
#
# COMPACT_ATOMS: atom_id res chain seq x y z
N MET A 1 0.44 -3.61 0.71
CA MET A 1 1.12 -2.37 1.15
C MET A 1 0.27 -1.17 0.81
N ASP A 2 0.35 -0.11 1.62
CA ASP A 2 -0.40 1.11 1.38
C ASP A 2 0.27 2.04 0.36
N THR A 3 -0.39 3.15 0.04
CA THR A 3 0.06 4.08 -1.00
C THR A 3 1.42 4.69 -0.67
N ASN A 4 1.68 5.08 0.57
CA ASN A 4 2.95 5.71 0.95
C ASN A 4 4.14 4.76 0.76
N ILE A 5 3.95 3.49 1.05
CA ILE A 5 4.99 2.48 0.82
C ILE A 5 5.26 2.34 -0.68
N LEU A 6 4.22 2.35 -1.52
CA LEU A 6 4.39 2.33 -2.97
C LEU A 6 5.15 3.56 -3.47
N VAL A 7 4.83 4.74 -2.93
CA VAL A 7 5.53 5.98 -3.28
C VAL A 7 7.02 5.86 -2.94
N PHE A 8 7.35 5.43 -1.73
CA PHE A 8 8.76 5.27 -1.33
C PHE A 8 9.47 4.23 -2.20
N LEU A 9 8.81 3.11 -2.49
CA LEU A 9 9.42 2.04 -3.28
C LEU A 9 9.76 2.48 -4.71
N ILE A 10 8.92 3.30 -5.31
CA ILE A 10 9.09 3.76 -6.70
C ILE A 10 9.94 5.03 -6.77
N CYS A 11 9.73 5.99 -5.86
CA CYS A 11 10.34 7.32 -5.94
C CYS A 11 11.59 7.47 -5.09
N ASP A 12 11.64 6.83 -3.92
CA ASP A 12 12.75 6.98 -2.97
C ASP A 12 12.79 5.80 -1.99
N ASN A 13 13.40 4.71 -2.41
CA ASN A 13 13.51 3.51 -1.59
C ASN A 13 14.39 3.69 -0.35
N THR A 14 15.17 4.78 -0.28
CA THR A 14 15.96 5.10 0.92
C THR A 14 15.05 5.51 2.09
N SER A 15 13.80 5.85 1.82
CA SER A 15 12.79 6.14 2.84
C SER A 15 12.16 4.88 3.45
N LEU A 16 12.50 3.70 2.93
CA LEU A 16 12.05 2.43 3.49
C LEU A 16 13.02 1.91 4.55
N SER A 17 12.47 1.43 5.65
CA SER A 17 13.26 0.80 6.70
C SER A 17 13.82 -0.55 6.23
N ARG A 18 14.86 -1.00 6.91
CA ARG A 18 15.49 -2.30 6.61
C ARG A 18 14.48 -3.43 6.71
N ASP A 19 13.66 -3.45 7.75
CA ASP A 19 12.67 -4.51 7.98
C ASP A 19 11.65 -4.58 6.84
N VAL A 20 11.22 -3.42 6.35
CA VAL A 20 10.29 -3.34 5.21
C VAL A 20 10.97 -3.85 3.94
N LEU A 21 12.21 -3.44 3.67
CA LEU A 21 12.96 -3.91 2.50
C LEU A 21 13.18 -5.43 2.55
N GLU A 22 13.55 -5.97 3.69
CA GLU A 22 13.72 -7.42 3.85
C GLU A 22 12.41 -8.17 3.57
N CYS A 23 11.29 -7.63 4.04
CA CYS A 23 9.96 -8.20 3.78
C CYS A 23 9.61 -8.17 2.29
N ILE A 24 9.83 -7.04 1.62
CA ILE A 24 9.51 -6.87 0.20
C ILE A 24 10.36 -7.78 -0.70
N PHE A 25 11.65 -7.95 -0.38
CA PHE A 25 12.57 -8.76 -1.17
C PHE A 25 12.64 -10.22 -0.75
N ASP A 26 11.80 -10.65 0.19
CA ASP A 26 11.69 -12.06 0.56
C ASP A 26 10.95 -12.85 -0.53
N TYR A 27 11.66 -13.77 -1.19
CA TYR A 27 11.10 -14.59 -2.26
C TYR A 27 9.94 -15.50 -1.81
N SER A 28 9.85 -15.82 -0.52
CA SER A 28 8.76 -16.64 0.01
C SER A 28 7.47 -15.85 0.21
N SER A 29 7.54 -14.51 0.15
CA SER A 29 6.39 -13.63 0.35
C SER A 29 5.74 -13.24 -0.97
N THR A 30 4.42 -13.21 -0.98
CA THR A 30 3.65 -12.62 -2.08
C THR A 30 3.34 -11.17 -1.73
N ILE A 31 3.79 -10.25 -2.57
CA ILE A 31 3.59 -8.82 -2.35
C ILE A 31 2.41 -8.35 -3.21
N TYR A 32 1.44 -7.71 -2.57
CA TYR A 32 0.33 -7.12 -3.30
C TYR A 32 -0.10 -5.78 -2.70
N THR A 33 -0.82 -5.02 -3.51
CA THR A 33 -1.49 -3.80 -3.11
C THR A 33 -2.93 -3.84 -3.63
N ILE A 34 -3.81 -3.05 -3.04
CA ILE A 34 -5.18 -2.98 -3.53
C ILE A 34 -5.31 -1.92 -4.63
N VAL A 35 -6.29 -2.11 -5.49
CA VAL A 35 -6.54 -1.20 -6.62
C VAL A 35 -6.76 0.24 -6.16
N VAL A 36 -7.35 0.44 -4.98
CA VAL A 36 -7.54 1.77 -4.38
C VAL A 36 -6.20 2.49 -4.19
N CYS A 37 -5.18 1.79 -3.70
CA CYS A 37 -3.84 2.38 -3.52
C CYS A 37 -3.19 2.72 -4.86
N VAL A 38 -3.38 1.88 -5.86
CA VAL A 38 -2.87 2.13 -7.22
C VAL A 38 -3.54 3.35 -7.83
N HIS A 39 -4.84 3.48 -7.66
CA HIS A 39 -5.59 4.66 -8.09
C HIS A 39 -5.02 5.93 -7.48
N GLU A 40 -4.81 5.94 -6.17
CA GLU A 40 -4.22 7.09 -5.46
C GLU A 40 -2.80 7.39 -5.96
N LEU A 41 -1.99 6.35 -6.14
CA LEU A 41 -0.62 6.48 -6.65
C LEU A 41 -0.60 7.13 -8.03
N ILE A 42 -1.42 6.65 -8.96
CA ILE A 42 -1.54 7.23 -10.31
C ILE A 42 -1.97 8.70 -10.24
N HIS A 43 -2.93 9.00 -9.38
CA HIS A 43 -3.42 10.37 -9.19
C HIS A 43 -2.28 11.31 -8.73
N LEU A 44 -1.45 10.86 -7.80
CA LEU A 44 -0.31 11.66 -7.32
C LEU A 44 0.70 11.97 -8.44
N PHE A 45 0.93 11.03 -9.35
CA PHE A 45 1.74 11.29 -10.56
C PHE A 45 1.04 12.26 -11.50
N GLN A 46 -0.27 12.13 -11.70
CA GLN A 46 -1.04 13.02 -12.59
C GLN A 46 -1.00 14.47 -12.15
N ILE A 47 -1.11 14.74 -10.86
CA ILE A 47 -1.08 16.11 -10.33
C ILE A 47 0.34 16.65 -10.10
N GLY A 48 1.36 15.86 -10.43
CA GLY A 48 2.76 16.27 -10.30
C GLY A 48 3.27 16.36 -8.87
N LYS A 49 2.56 15.76 -7.91
CA LYS A 49 2.95 15.79 -6.50
C LYS A 49 4.13 14.87 -6.22
N ILE A 50 4.27 13.82 -7.01
CA ILE A 50 5.41 12.90 -6.98
C ILE A 50 5.92 12.68 -8.40
N SER A 51 7.20 12.33 -8.50
CA SER A 51 7.84 12.01 -9.78
C SER A 51 8.92 10.95 -9.56
N ALA A 52 9.21 10.18 -10.62
CA ALA A 52 10.25 9.17 -10.59
C ALA A 52 10.81 8.97 -11.99
N ARG A 53 11.99 8.36 -12.08
CA ARG A 53 12.61 7.96 -13.34
C ARG A 53 12.77 6.45 -13.37
N ASN A 54 12.63 5.86 -14.56
CA ASN A 54 12.89 4.44 -14.75
C ASN A 54 14.42 4.17 -14.86
N GLU A 55 14.79 2.91 -15.03
CA GLU A 55 16.18 2.47 -15.16
C GLU A 55 16.92 3.15 -16.32
N ASN A 56 16.20 3.56 -17.36
CA ASN A 56 16.74 4.24 -18.54
C ASN A 56 16.83 5.76 -18.36
N GLY A 57 16.53 6.27 -17.16
CA GLY A 57 16.55 7.71 -16.87
C GLY A 57 15.35 8.48 -17.41
N LYS A 58 14.35 7.82 -17.98
CA LYS A 58 13.13 8.47 -18.45
C LYS A 58 12.16 8.71 -17.30
N THR A 59 11.52 9.88 -17.31
CA THR A 59 10.47 10.20 -16.36
C THR A 59 9.30 9.25 -16.51
N LEU A 60 8.87 8.64 -15.40
CA LEU A 60 7.67 7.81 -15.37
C LEU A 60 6.45 8.67 -15.60
N ARG A 61 5.57 8.20 -16.50
CA ARG A 61 4.28 8.82 -16.74
C ARG A 61 3.21 8.07 -15.92
N PRO A 62 2.05 8.72 -15.64
CA PRO A 62 0.95 8.02 -14.94
C PRO A 62 0.57 6.69 -15.59
N GLU A 63 0.56 6.62 -16.92
CA GLU A 63 0.23 5.40 -17.67
C GLU A 63 1.28 4.29 -17.56
N ASP A 64 2.48 4.57 -17.04
CA ASP A 64 3.55 3.58 -16.88
C ASP A 64 3.46 2.84 -15.53
N ILE A 65 2.60 3.28 -14.60
CA ILE A 65 2.57 2.77 -13.23
C ILE A 65 2.20 1.30 -13.15
N ILE A 66 1.21 0.86 -13.92
CA ILE A 66 0.79 -0.55 -13.92
C ILE A 66 1.93 -1.45 -14.35
N ASP A 67 2.62 -1.10 -15.44
CA ASP A 67 3.76 -1.90 -15.93
C ASP A 67 4.92 -1.86 -14.95
N THR A 68 5.13 -0.74 -14.28
CA THR A 68 6.17 -0.61 -13.25
C THR A 68 5.89 -1.56 -12.08
N LEU A 69 4.66 -1.59 -11.57
CA LEU A 69 4.27 -2.51 -10.50
C LEU A 69 4.38 -3.97 -10.93
N GLU A 70 4.00 -4.26 -12.18
CA GLU A 70 4.15 -5.60 -12.75
C GLU A 70 5.62 -6.04 -12.79
N SER A 71 6.51 -5.15 -13.23
CA SER A 71 7.95 -5.45 -13.29
C SER A 71 8.57 -5.67 -11.91
N MET A 72 7.95 -5.12 -10.87
CA MET A 72 8.36 -5.30 -9.47
C MET A 72 7.69 -6.51 -8.81
N SER A 73 6.91 -7.28 -9.57
CA SER A 73 6.14 -8.44 -9.08
C SER A 73 5.14 -8.07 -7.97
N ILE A 74 4.61 -6.85 -8.01
CA ILE A 74 3.57 -6.40 -7.09
C ILE A 74 2.21 -6.63 -7.73
N ARG A 75 1.43 -7.53 -7.13
CA ARG A 75 0.07 -7.82 -7.60
C ARG A 75 -0.87 -6.67 -7.24
N ARG A 76 -1.85 -6.40 -8.12
CA ARG A 76 -2.93 -5.43 -7.87
C ARG A 76 -4.20 -6.22 -7.64
N VAL A 77 -4.79 -6.07 -6.46
CA VAL A 77 -5.95 -6.84 -6.03
C VAL A 77 -7.17 -5.93 -5.93
N PRO A 78 -8.25 -6.25 -6.64
CA PRO A 78 -9.48 -5.45 -6.56
C PRO A 78 -10.19 -5.67 -5.22
N VAL A 79 -11.04 -4.73 -4.86
CA VAL A 79 -11.95 -4.86 -3.73
C VAL A 79 -13.08 -5.82 -4.12
N ASN A 80 -13.38 -6.76 -3.23
CA ASN A 80 -14.47 -7.73 -3.43
C ASN A 80 -15.51 -7.63 -2.29
N ASP A 81 -16.55 -8.46 -2.38
CA ASP A 81 -17.66 -8.43 -1.41
C ASP A 81 -17.20 -8.75 0.02
N LYS A 82 -16.24 -9.66 0.18
CA LYS A 82 -15.69 -9.96 1.50
C LYS A 82 -15.01 -8.75 2.13
N HIS A 83 -14.29 -7.99 1.34
CA HIS A 83 -13.65 -6.76 1.80
C HIS A 83 -14.69 -5.73 2.24
N LEU A 84 -15.76 -5.58 1.48
CA LEU A 84 -16.86 -4.68 1.81
C LEU A 84 -17.60 -5.12 3.07
N GLN A 85 -17.81 -6.40 3.25
CA GLN A 85 -18.40 -6.96 4.46
C GLN A 85 -17.56 -6.63 5.70
N THR A 86 -16.25 -6.89 5.62
CA THR A 86 -15.33 -6.55 6.70
C THR A 86 -15.32 -5.05 6.98
N TYR A 87 -15.31 -4.23 5.92
CA TYR A 87 -15.39 -2.78 6.05
C TYR A 87 -16.65 -2.34 6.79
N SER A 88 -17.79 -2.97 6.50
CA SER A 88 -19.07 -2.61 7.09
C SER A 88 -19.13 -2.82 8.60
N THR A 89 -18.32 -3.73 9.12
CA THR A 89 -18.26 -4.05 10.56
C THR A 89 -17.03 -3.45 11.25
N LEU A 90 -16.15 -2.78 10.50
CA LEU A 90 -14.95 -2.18 11.07
C LEU A 90 -15.33 -0.99 11.94
N PRO A 91 -14.94 -0.96 13.24
CA PRO A 91 -15.29 0.13 14.11
C PRO A 91 -14.73 1.48 13.66
N PHE A 92 -15.49 2.56 13.87
CA PHE A 92 -14.98 3.90 13.65
C PHE A 92 -14.03 4.29 14.78
N MET A 93 -12.89 4.84 14.37
CA MET A 93 -11.95 5.48 15.27
C MET A 93 -12.06 6.99 15.08
N ARG A 94 -12.13 7.75 16.21
CA ARG A 94 -12.40 9.19 16.20
C ARG A 94 -11.46 9.97 15.28
N ASP A 95 -10.16 9.61 15.28
CA ASP A 95 -9.11 10.31 14.56
C ASP A 95 -8.64 9.57 13.30
N HIS A 96 -9.39 8.56 12.86
CA HIS A 96 -9.06 7.75 11.69
C HIS A 96 -10.32 7.39 10.92
N ARG A 97 -10.79 8.32 10.07
CA ARG A 97 -12.06 8.21 9.35
C ARG A 97 -11.92 8.19 7.83
N ASP A 98 -10.70 8.28 7.32
CA ASP A 98 -10.49 8.24 5.87
C ASP A 98 -11.00 6.90 5.30
N PRO A 99 -12.00 6.92 4.41
CA PRO A 99 -12.58 5.68 3.89
C PRO A 99 -11.59 4.87 3.07
N PHE A 100 -10.60 5.48 2.43
CA PHE A 100 -9.59 4.74 1.68
C PHE A 100 -8.66 3.97 2.62
N ASP A 101 -8.16 4.60 3.67
CA ASP A 101 -7.34 3.94 4.69
C ASP A 101 -8.10 2.79 5.35
N ARG A 102 -9.36 3.02 5.67
CA ARG A 102 -10.22 2.01 6.29
C ARG A 102 -10.48 0.84 5.35
N MET A 103 -10.57 1.06 4.04
CA MET A 103 -10.70 -0.01 3.05
C MET A 103 -9.43 -0.86 2.97
N ILE A 104 -8.25 -0.22 3.01
CA ILE A 104 -6.97 -0.93 3.04
C ILE A 104 -6.90 -1.85 4.27
N ILE A 105 -7.30 -1.33 5.42
CA ILE A 105 -7.34 -2.10 6.67
C ILE A 105 -8.32 -3.27 6.57
N ALA A 106 -9.53 -3.02 6.09
CA ALA A 106 -10.56 -4.05 5.94
C ALA A 106 -10.10 -5.18 5.00
N GLN A 107 -9.44 -4.83 3.91
CA GLN A 107 -8.91 -5.82 2.99
C GLN A 107 -7.83 -6.67 3.64
N ALA A 108 -6.89 -6.06 4.34
CA ALA A 108 -5.81 -6.79 5.01
C ALA A 108 -6.36 -7.75 6.08
N ILE A 109 -7.34 -7.31 6.87
CA ILE A 109 -8.01 -8.16 7.86
C ILE A 109 -8.74 -9.33 7.17
N SER A 110 -9.54 -9.03 6.16
CA SER A 110 -10.32 -10.03 5.42
C SER A 110 -9.44 -11.09 4.77
N ASP A 111 -8.32 -10.69 4.18
CA ASP A 111 -7.40 -11.57 3.49
C ASP A 111 -6.37 -12.21 4.42
N LYS A 112 -6.39 -11.86 5.70
CA LYS A 112 -5.38 -12.29 6.68
C LYS A 112 -3.96 -11.97 6.23
N ALA A 113 -3.81 -10.83 5.59
CA ALA A 113 -2.53 -10.34 5.08
C ALA A 113 -1.89 -9.36 6.08
N THR A 114 -0.57 -9.32 6.07
CA THR A 114 0.17 -8.31 6.83
C THR A 114 0.23 -7.01 6.04
N LEU A 115 -0.19 -5.91 6.66
CA LEU A 115 -0.18 -4.59 6.05
C LEU A 115 1.14 -3.87 6.32
N VAL A 116 1.82 -3.48 5.26
CA VAL A 116 3.04 -2.65 5.36
C VAL A 116 2.63 -1.19 5.20
N SER A 117 2.95 -0.36 6.19
CA SER A 117 2.53 1.04 6.24
C SER A 117 3.52 1.91 6.99
N SER A 118 3.47 3.22 6.74
CA SER A 118 4.17 4.24 7.52
C SER A 118 3.26 4.91 8.56
N ASP A 119 1.96 4.63 8.54
CA ASP A 119 0.98 5.28 9.41
C ASP A 119 0.82 4.52 10.71
N LEU A 120 1.26 5.15 11.81
CA LEU A 120 1.14 4.59 13.17
C LEU A 120 -0.30 4.28 13.57
N LYS A 121 -1.28 5.00 13.02
CA LYS A 121 -2.69 4.80 13.35
C LYS A 121 -3.21 3.43 12.96
N PHE A 122 -2.58 2.78 11.99
CA PHE A 122 -2.99 1.44 11.58
C PHE A 122 -2.79 0.41 12.70
N GLN A 123 -1.87 0.64 13.62
CA GLN A 123 -1.70 -0.23 14.80
C GLN A 123 -2.92 -0.25 15.73
N TRP A 124 -3.76 0.80 15.69
CA TRP A 124 -4.98 0.85 16.49
C TRP A 124 -5.96 -0.27 16.15
N TYR A 125 -5.81 -0.86 14.98
CA TYR A 125 -6.69 -1.93 14.49
C TYR A 125 -6.17 -3.34 14.82
N SER A 126 -5.05 -3.47 15.53
CA SER A 126 -4.47 -4.77 15.86
C SER A 126 -5.42 -5.66 16.63
N LYS A 127 -6.23 -5.09 17.53
CA LYS A 127 -7.25 -5.83 18.29
C LYS A 127 -8.41 -6.34 17.43
N TYR A 128 -8.53 -5.87 16.20
CA TYR A 128 -9.53 -6.34 15.24
C TYR A 128 -8.94 -7.31 14.20
N GLY A 129 -7.72 -7.78 14.44
CA GLY A 129 -7.08 -8.77 13.60
C GLY A 129 -6.10 -8.24 12.57
N LEU A 130 -5.81 -6.93 12.56
CA LEU A 130 -4.83 -6.35 11.64
C LEU A 130 -3.40 -6.64 12.13
N HIS A 131 -2.60 -7.23 11.25
CA HIS A 131 -1.16 -7.38 11.45
C HIS A 131 -0.44 -6.35 10.59
N THR A 132 0.48 -5.59 11.20
CA THR A 132 1.20 -4.53 10.50
C THR A 132 2.71 -4.70 10.62
N ILE A 133 3.40 -4.28 9.57
CA ILE A 133 4.83 -3.98 9.62
C ILE A 133 4.95 -2.48 9.35
N LEU A 134 5.49 -1.75 10.31
CA LEU A 134 5.66 -0.32 10.18
C LEU A 134 6.97 0.03 9.52
N ASN A 135 6.90 0.98 8.60
CA ASN A 135 8.07 1.62 8.05
C ASN A 135 8.56 2.68 9.03
N GLU A 136 9.36 2.27 9.98
CA GLU A 136 9.97 3.15 10.98
C GLU A 136 11.38 3.50 10.53
N ARG A 137 11.61 4.77 10.40
CA ARG A 137 12.88 5.23 9.92
C ARG A 137 13.45 6.42 10.64
#